data_9ca87d68f67a47bdda31fe1a487928c0
#
_entry.id   9ca87d68f67a47bdda31fe1a487928c0
#
_cell.length_a   1.000
_cell.length_b   1.000
_cell.length_c   1.000
_cell.angle_alpha   90.00
_cell.angle_beta   90.00
_cell.angle_gamma   90.00
#
_symmetry.space_group_name_H-M   'P 1'
#
loop_
_entity.id
_entity.type
_entity.pdbx_description
1 polymer ?
#
loop_
_entity_poly.entity_id
_entity_poly.type
_entity_poly.pdbx_seq_one_letter_code
_entity_poly.pdbx_strand_id
1 'polypeptide(L)'
;MNNEKKSLLGRMSDENFITLFMVLVMLVVYAVGCIVVPNFGSVKNIFSILTNNWYLVVLGICATMIVKTGNMDMSLGGIVAMSGVICAWCCQGANASRPLDTGFGLPFWAGALIAIAFCVIIGLLNAFFIAKLHVASLIITLGTGFLARGVAQIIAHGAQRSNNIPISFTNLGKGFVGNSPLKYSVVIMLPAESSG
;
A
#
# COMPACT_ATOMS: atom_id res chain seq x y z
N MET A 1 -35.97 -5.71 42.91
CA MET A 1 -35.19 -6.74 42.20
C MET A 1 -35.41 -6.56 40.71
N ASN A 2 -34.69 -5.63 40.08
CA ASN A 2 -34.71 -5.46 38.62
C ASN A 2 -33.32 -5.86 38.10
N ASN A 3 -33.20 -7.12 37.69
CA ASN A 3 -32.07 -7.59 36.90
C ASN A 3 -32.27 -7.07 35.47
N GLU A 4 -31.83 -5.88 35.22
CA GLU A 4 -31.60 -5.42 33.84
C GLU A 4 -30.59 -6.37 33.21
N LYS A 5 -31.06 -7.14 32.24
CA LYS A 5 -30.21 -7.82 31.27
C LYS A 5 -29.42 -6.72 30.53
N LYS A 6 -28.24 -6.32 31.08
CA LYS A 6 -27.30 -5.51 30.34
C LYS A 6 -27.06 -6.23 29.03
N SER A 7 -27.50 -5.63 27.94
CA SER A 7 -27.24 -6.08 26.57
C SER A 7 -25.75 -6.42 26.45
N LEU A 8 -25.43 -7.51 25.76
CA LEU A 8 -24.03 -7.91 25.50
C LEU A 8 -23.19 -6.74 24.96
N LEU A 9 -23.82 -5.81 24.25
CA LEU A 9 -23.23 -4.56 23.77
C LEU A 9 -22.83 -3.59 24.89
N GLY A 10 -23.54 -3.55 26.02
CA GLY A 10 -23.21 -2.67 27.16
C GLY A 10 -22.07 -3.20 28.05
N ARG A 11 -21.51 -4.36 27.74
CA ARG A 11 -20.39 -4.97 28.47
C ARG A 11 -19.06 -4.88 27.71
N MET A 12 -19.11 -4.40 26.46
CA MET A 12 -17.93 -4.26 25.62
C MET A 12 -17.25 -2.90 25.90
N SER A 13 -15.92 -2.90 25.93
CA SER A 13 -15.14 -1.66 25.89
C SER A 13 -15.47 -0.92 24.59
N ASP A 14 -15.45 0.43 24.63
CA ASP A 14 -15.73 1.28 23.46
C ASP A 14 -14.86 0.90 22.26
N GLU A 15 -13.61 0.50 22.48
CA GLU A 15 -12.70 0.02 21.43
C GLU A 15 -13.20 -1.26 20.76
N ASN A 16 -13.70 -2.22 21.56
CA ASN A 16 -14.23 -3.47 21.02
C ASN A 16 -15.53 -3.26 20.25
N PHE A 17 -16.35 -2.30 20.70
CA PHE A 17 -17.58 -1.93 19.99
C PHE A 17 -17.28 -1.34 18.62
N ILE A 18 -16.32 -0.40 18.54
CA ILE A 18 -15.89 0.21 17.28
C ILE A 18 -15.34 -0.86 16.33
N THR A 19 -14.50 -1.77 16.84
CA THR A 19 -13.93 -2.85 16.04
C THR A 19 -15.00 -3.78 15.49
N LEU A 20 -15.95 -4.20 16.34
CA LEU A 20 -17.07 -5.04 15.92
C LEU A 20 -17.94 -4.36 14.87
N PHE A 21 -18.23 -3.07 15.06
CA PHE A 21 -19.01 -2.28 14.11
C PHE A 21 -18.33 -2.20 12.74
N MET A 22 -17.00 -1.94 12.71
CA MET A 22 -16.21 -1.90 11.48
C MET A 22 -16.23 -3.26 10.75
N VAL A 23 -16.06 -4.37 11.48
CA VAL A 23 -16.13 -5.72 10.91
C VAL A 23 -17.52 -6.00 10.34
N LEU A 24 -18.57 -5.62 11.05
CA LEU A 24 -19.96 -5.82 10.60
C LEU A 24 -20.25 -5.02 9.33
N VAL A 25 -19.83 -3.75 9.27
CA VAL A 25 -19.96 -2.92 8.06
C VAL A 25 -19.23 -3.56 6.89
N MET A 26 -17.99 -4.04 7.10
CA MET A 26 -17.22 -4.72 6.06
C MET A 26 -17.95 -5.97 5.54
N LEU A 27 -18.52 -6.79 6.44
CA LEU A 27 -19.26 -7.98 6.05
C LEU A 27 -20.54 -7.64 5.27
N VAL A 28 -21.26 -6.59 5.67
CA VAL A 28 -22.45 -6.11 4.95
C VAL A 28 -22.09 -5.65 3.55
N VAL A 29 -21.05 -4.84 3.41
CA VAL A 29 -20.57 -4.36 2.10
C VAL A 29 -20.15 -5.54 1.21
N TYR A 30 -19.45 -6.52 1.79
CA TYR A 30 -19.04 -7.72 1.06
C TYR A 30 -20.26 -8.55 0.61
N ALA A 31 -21.25 -8.75 1.48
CA ALA A 31 -22.48 -9.48 1.16
C ALA A 31 -23.27 -8.78 0.04
N VAL A 32 -23.41 -7.45 0.11
CA VAL A 32 -24.04 -6.66 -0.95
C VAL A 32 -23.28 -6.82 -2.27
N GLY A 33 -21.95 -6.77 -2.23
CA GLY A 33 -21.11 -7.03 -3.39
C GLY A 33 -21.34 -8.41 -4.03
N CYS A 34 -21.50 -9.45 -3.21
CA CYS A 34 -21.81 -10.80 -3.69
C CYS A 34 -23.18 -10.91 -4.37
N ILE A 35 -24.15 -10.10 -3.96
CA ILE A 35 -25.50 -10.07 -4.55
C ILE A 35 -25.51 -9.27 -5.85
N VAL A 36 -24.86 -8.12 -5.87
CA VAL A 36 -24.95 -7.17 -7.00
C VAL A 36 -24.01 -7.55 -8.15
N VAL A 37 -22.82 -8.10 -7.84
CA VAL A 37 -21.80 -8.39 -8.86
C VAL A 37 -21.63 -9.90 -9.07
N PRO A 38 -21.86 -10.41 -10.28
CA PRO A 38 -21.66 -11.83 -10.59
C PRO A 38 -20.22 -12.26 -10.27
N ASN A 39 -20.08 -13.43 -9.64
CA ASN A 39 -18.78 -14.01 -9.26
C ASN A 39 -17.95 -13.19 -8.26
N PHE A 40 -18.50 -12.16 -7.62
CA PHE A 40 -17.76 -11.36 -6.63
C PHE A 40 -17.26 -12.21 -5.46
N GLY A 41 -18.08 -13.14 -4.95
CA GLY A 41 -17.73 -14.09 -3.88
C GLY A 41 -16.91 -15.29 -4.34
N SER A 42 -16.47 -15.36 -5.60
CA SER A 42 -15.68 -16.49 -6.08
C SER A 42 -14.29 -16.52 -5.43
N VAL A 43 -13.77 -17.73 -5.18
CA VAL A 43 -12.43 -17.94 -4.62
C VAL A 43 -11.37 -17.22 -5.47
N LYS A 44 -11.51 -17.25 -6.80
CA LYS A 44 -10.62 -16.56 -7.72
C LYS A 44 -10.61 -15.05 -7.49
N ASN A 45 -11.77 -14.43 -7.23
CA ASN A 45 -11.87 -12.99 -6.97
C ASN A 45 -11.26 -12.64 -5.61
N ILE A 46 -11.48 -13.44 -4.57
CA ILE A 46 -10.87 -13.25 -3.25
C ILE A 46 -9.33 -13.27 -3.36
N PHE A 47 -8.77 -14.27 -4.03
CA PHE A 47 -7.33 -14.33 -4.28
C PHE A 47 -6.84 -13.14 -5.12
N SER A 48 -7.61 -12.67 -6.09
CA SER A 48 -7.27 -11.49 -6.87
C SER A 48 -7.23 -10.22 -6.00
N ILE A 49 -8.21 -10.04 -5.11
CA ILE A 49 -8.23 -8.91 -4.17
C ILE A 49 -7.01 -8.94 -3.25
N LEU A 50 -6.72 -10.10 -2.64
CA LEU A 50 -5.54 -10.28 -1.79
C LEU A 50 -4.24 -9.98 -2.53
N THR A 51 -4.08 -10.51 -3.74
CA THR A 51 -2.85 -10.34 -4.53
C THR A 51 -2.67 -8.93 -5.07
N ASN A 52 -3.74 -8.19 -5.31
CA ASN A 52 -3.64 -6.82 -5.81
C ASN A 52 -3.48 -5.79 -4.68
N ASN A 53 -3.86 -6.14 -3.45
CA ASN A 53 -3.86 -5.21 -2.31
C ASN A 53 -2.91 -5.63 -1.16
N TRP A 54 -2.03 -6.61 -1.37
CA TRP A 54 -1.11 -7.09 -0.33
C TRP A 54 -0.28 -5.97 0.31
N TYR A 55 0.12 -4.97 -0.48
CA TYR A 55 0.91 -3.84 -0.02
C TYR A 55 0.16 -2.99 1.03
N LEU A 56 -1.19 -2.97 1.00
CA LEU A 56 -2.00 -2.24 1.99
C LEU A 56 -1.85 -2.84 3.39
N VAL A 57 -1.63 -4.15 3.51
CA VAL A 57 -1.42 -4.80 4.80
C VAL A 57 -0.09 -4.36 5.40
N VAL A 58 0.98 -4.35 4.59
CA VAL A 58 2.29 -3.86 5.02
C VAL A 58 2.22 -2.39 5.44
N LEU A 59 1.56 -1.54 4.63
CA LEU A 59 1.35 -0.14 4.97
C LEU A 59 0.52 0.04 6.25
N GLY A 60 -0.51 -0.79 6.45
CA GLY A 60 -1.34 -0.78 7.67
C GLY A 60 -0.53 -1.09 8.92
N ILE A 61 0.38 -2.06 8.86
CA ILE A 61 1.30 -2.37 9.97
C ILE A 61 2.20 -1.17 10.27
N CYS A 62 2.82 -0.58 9.25
CA CYS A 62 3.66 0.60 9.40
C CYS A 62 2.87 1.79 9.98
N ALA A 63 1.68 2.06 9.46
CA ALA A 63 0.80 3.12 9.95
C ALA A 63 0.43 2.90 11.43
N THR A 64 0.12 1.66 11.83
CA THR A 64 -0.20 1.33 13.22
C THR A 64 0.97 1.60 14.15
N MET A 65 2.21 1.30 13.72
CA MET A 65 3.40 1.63 14.51
C MET A 65 3.56 3.14 14.71
N ILE A 66 3.32 3.94 13.65
CA ILE A 66 3.41 5.40 13.72
C ILE A 66 2.33 5.96 14.66
N VAL A 67 1.08 5.49 14.53
CA VAL A 67 -0.02 5.94 15.40
C VAL A 67 0.25 5.65 16.87
N LYS A 68 0.89 4.51 17.20
CA LYS A 68 1.28 4.18 18.57
C LYS A 68 2.29 5.18 19.18
N THR A 69 3.04 5.91 18.37
CA THR A 69 3.92 7.00 18.83
C THR A 69 3.19 8.32 19.07
N GLY A 70 1.87 8.36 18.89
CA GLY A 70 1.06 9.58 19.02
C GLY A 70 1.11 10.49 17.79
N ASN A 71 1.71 10.05 16.68
CA ASN A 71 1.80 10.79 15.43
C ASN A 71 0.90 10.19 14.36
N MET A 72 0.53 11.00 13.38
CA MET A 72 -0.16 10.53 12.17
C MET A 72 0.71 10.80 10.95
N ASP A 73 0.83 9.81 10.06
CA ASP A 73 1.54 9.96 8.79
C ASP A 73 0.57 9.77 7.62
N MET A 74 0.24 10.90 6.97
CA MET A 74 -0.59 10.92 5.78
C MET A 74 0.24 10.90 4.47
N SER A 75 1.56 10.85 4.57
CA SER A 75 2.46 10.83 3.40
C SER A 75 2.59 9.45 2.76
N LEU A 76 2.25 8.37 3.47
CA LEU A 76 2.45 6.98 3.05
C LEU A 76 1.93 6.71 1.64
N GLY A 77 0.69 7.12 1.32
CA GLY A 77 0.12 6.92 0.00
C GLY A 77 0.83 7.69 -1.13
N GLY A 78 1.34 8.88 -0.82
CA GLY A 78 2.15 9.68 -1.76
C GLY A 78 3.52 9.06 -2.02
N ILE A 79 4.18 8.61 -0.96
CA ILE A 79 5.49 7.96 -1.02
C ILE A 79 5.42 6.66 -1.81
N VAL A 80 4.39 5.84 -1.60
CA VAL A 80 4.17 4.60 -2.38
C VAL A 80 3.97 4.89 -3.86
N ALA A 81 3.13 5.88 -4.20
CA ALA A 81 2.92 6.27 -5.59
C ALA A 81 4.23 6.75 -6.24
N MET A 82 4.99 7.61 -5.54
CA MET A 82 6.27 8.13 -6.01
C MET A 82 7.31 7.04 -6.19
N SER A 83 7.47 6.14 -5.21
CA SER A 83 8.45 5.05 -5.27
C SER A 83 8.19 4.11 -6.44
N GLY A 84 6.92 3.76 -6.67
CA GLY A 84 6.53 2.93 -7.80
C GLY A 84 6.84 3.58 -9.15
N VAL A 85 6.54 4.87 -9.30
CA VAL A 85 6.82 5.60 -10.54
C VAL A 85 8.31 5.79 -10.78
N ILE A 86 9.09 6.15 -9.75
CA ILE A 86 10.55 6.29 -9.86
C ILE A 86 11.20 4.96 -10.23
N CYS A 87 10.82 3.87 -9.55
CA CYS A 87 11.35 2.55 -9.86
C CYS A 87 11.01 2.13 -11.30
N ALA A 88 9.76 2.31 -11.72
CA ALA A 88 9.32 2.02 -13.08
C ALA A 88 10.08 2.85 -14.11
N TRP A 89 10.24 4.14 -13.88
CA TRP A 89 11.00 5.04 -14.75
C TRP A 89 12.47 4.67 -14.87
N CYS A 90 13.12 4.33 -13.75
CA CYS A 90 14.51 3.87 -13.76
C CYS A 90 14.70 2.57 -14.54
N CYS A 91 13.74 1.64 -14.45
CA CYS A 91 13.82 0.35 -15.12
C CYS A 91 13.33 0.36 -16.57
N GLN A 92 12.56 1.36 -16.96
CA GLN A 92 12.00 1.48 -18.29
C GLN A 92 13.10 1.68 -19.34
N GLY A 93 13.07 0.88 -20.42
CA GLY A 93 13.99 1.03 -21.53
C GLY A 93 13.63 2.22 -22.43
N ALA A 94 14.54 2.59 -23.33
CA ALA A 94 14.27 3.59 -24.34
C ALA A 94 13.10 3.17 -25.26
N ASN A 95 12.19 4.10 -25.52
CA ASN A 95 11.06 3.87 -26.41
C ASN A 95 11.14 4.83 -27.60
N ALA A 96 11.48 4.29 -28.76
CA ALA A 96 11.59 5.07 -29.99
C ALA A 96 10.27 5.70 -30.45
N SER A 97 9.14 5.06 -30.12
CA SER A 97 7.80 5.53 -30.51
C SER A 97 7.24 6.60 -29.56
N ARG A 98 7.78 6.73 -28.36
CA ARG A 98 7.36 7.70 -27.35
C ARG A 98 8.57 8.20 -26.55
N PRO A 99 9.30 9.22 -27.06
CA PRO A 99 10.49 9.75 -26.41
C PRO A 99 10.26 10.22 -24.95
N LEU A 100 9.06 10.71 -24.64
CA LEU A 100 8.67 11.13 -23.28
C LEU A 100 8.53 9.96 -22.30
N ASP A 101 8.36 8.73 -22.79
CA ASP A 101 8.28 7.52 -22.00
C ASP A 101 9.64 6.80 -21.86
N THR A 102 10.74 7.49 -22.16
CA THR A 102 12.09 6.95 -22.06
C THR A 102 12.55 6.95 -20.62
N GLY A 103 13.01 5.82 -20.13
CA GLY A 103 13.67 5.67 -18.83
C GLY A 103 15.17 5.39 -19.01
N PHE A 104 15.82 5.01 -17.90
CA PHE A 104 17.27 4.77 -17.88
C PHE A 104 17.66 3.34 -18.27
N GLY A 105 16.71 2.42 -18.40
CA GLY A 105 16.99 1.01 -18.71
C GLY A 105 17.80 0.27 -17.64
N LEU A 106 17.74 0.74 -16.39
CA LEU A 106 18.50 0.15 -15.30
C LEU A 106 17.91 -1.21 -14.87
N PRO A 107 18.74 -2.10 -14.32
CA PRO A 107 18.24 -3.33 -13.75
C PRO A 107 17.32 -3.05 -12.54
N PHE A 108 16.35 -3.93 -12.30
CA PHE A 108 15.33 -3.75 -11.27
C PHE A 108 15.89 -3.36 -9.88
N TRP A 109 16.94 -4.05 -9.44
CA TRP A 109 17.54 -3.78 -8.13
C TRP A 109 18.11 -2.35 -8.01
N ALA A 110 18.68 -1.79 -9.08
CA ALA A 110 19.16 -0.41 -9.09
C ALA A 110 18.02 0.59 -9.03
N GLY A 111 16.95 0.38 -9.80
CA GLY A 111 15.74 1.20 -9.75
C GLY A 111 15.06 1.14 -8.37
N ALA A 112 15.02 -0.02 -7.75
CA ALA A 112 14.48 -0.19 -6.40
C ALA A 112 15.31 0.56 -5.34
N LEU A 113 16.65 0.49 -5.40
CA LEU A 113 17.54 1.24 -4.49
C LEU A 113 17.35 2.74 -4.60
N ILE A 114 17.24 3.26 -5.84
CA ILE A 114 16.98 4.68 -6.08
C ILE A 114 15.62 5.07 -5.48
N ALA A 115 14.57 4.29 -5.72
CA ALA A 115 13.25 4.57 -5.16
C ALA A 115 13.26 4.56 -3.62
N ILE A 116 13.95 3.61 -3.00
CA ILE A 116 14.11 3.53 -1.54
C ILE A 116 14.85 4.77 -1.02
N ALA A 117 15.93 5.20 -1.70
CA ALA A 117 16.67 6.40 -1.30
C ALA A 117 15.77 7.65 -1.27
N PHE A 118 14.93 7.84 -2.28
CA PHE A 118 13.94 8.92 -2.28
C PHE A 118 12.92 8.81 -1.14
N CYS A 119 12.43 7.62 -0.84
CA CYS A 119 11.53 7.40 0.29
C CYS A 119 12.18 7.76 1.63
N VAL A 120 13.44 7.34 1.83
CA VAL A 120 14.21 7.66 3.03
C VAL A 120 14.44 9.17 3.16
N ILE A 121 14.76 9.87 2.08
CA ILE A 121 14.93 11.34 2.09
C ILE A 121 13.65 12.02 2.57
N ILE A 122 12.48 11.65 2.04
CA ILE A 122 11.21 12.23 2.47
C ILE A 122 10.92 11.88 3.93
N GLY A 123 11.16 10.62 4.34
CA GLY A 123 10.99 10.20 5.73
C GLY A 123 11.88 11.00 6.70
N LEU A 124 13.15 11.24 6.33
CA LEU A 124 14.08 12.05 7.13
C LEU A 124 13.64 13.52 7.19
N LEU A 125 13.14 14.09 6.09
CA LEU A 125 12.58 15.43 6.08
C LEU A 125 11.38 15.53 7.02
N ASN A 126 10.42 14.59 6.95
CA ASN A 126 9.29 14.54 7.87
C ASN A 126 9.77 14.46 9.32
N ALA A 127 10.69 13.55 9.62
CA ALA A 127 11.24 13.37 10.96
C ALA A 127 11.93 14.65 11.48
N PHE A 128 12.71 15.34 10.63
CA PHE A 128 13.36 16.58 10.97
C PHE A 128 12.35 17.68 11.34
N PHE A 129 11.34 17.90 10.51
CA PHE A 129 10.32 18.92 10.78
C PHE A 129 9.49 18.61 12.03
N ILE A 130 9.15 17.34 12.26
CA ILE A 130 8.37 16.93 13.43
C ILE A 130 9.21 17.00 14.69
N ALA A 131 10.41 16.42 14.69
CA ALA A 131 11.22 16.26 15.90
C ALA A 131 12.01 17.53 16.28
N LYS A 132 12.51 18.28 15.29
CA LYS A 132 13.34 19.49 15.55
C LYS A 132 12.54 20.76 15.55
N LEU A 133 11.59 20.91 14.62
CA LEU A 133 10.82 22.15 14.48
C LEU A 133 9.46 22.06 15.17
N HIS A 134 9.13 20.90 15.77
CA HIS A 134 7.87 20.66 16.49
C HIS A 134 6.61 21.00 15.68
N VAL A 135 6.69 20.82 14.35
CA VAL A 135 5.54 20.98 13.47
C VAL A 135 4.59 19.81 13.65
N ALA A 136 3.28 20.08 13.67
CA ALA A 136 2.28 19.02 13.77
C ALA A 136 2.46 17.98 12.66
N SER A 137 2.58 16.69 13.03
CA SER A 137 2.86 15.58 12.10
C SER A 137 1.89 15.53 10.95
N LEU A 138 0.60 15.78 11.21
CA LEU A 138 -0.45 15.79 10.20
C LEU A 138 -0.19 16.82 9.09
N ILE A 139 0.24 18.02 9.45
CA ILE A 139 0.45 19.12 8.48
C ILE A 139 1.62 18.78 7.56
N ILE A 140 2.75 18.39 8.15
CA ILE A 140 3.97 18.14 7.35
C ILE A 140 3.81 16.90 6.48
N THR A 141 3.19 15.83 7.01
CA THR A 141 3.00 14.59 6.23
C THR A 141 1.96 14.74 5.12
N LEU A 142 0.92 15.54 5.30
CA LEU A 142 0.02 15.91 4.20
C LEU A 142 0.76 16.69 3.10
N GLY A 143 1.54 17.70 3.48
CA GLY A 143 2.32 18.49 2.52
C GLY A 143 3.30 17.63 1.72
N THR A 144 4.10 16.82 2.40
CA THR A 144 5.07 15.90 1.75
C THR A 144 4.40 14.80 0.94
N GLY A 145 3.23 14.31 1.37
CA GLY A 145 2.41 13.37 0.63
C GLY A 145 1.91 13.93 -0.69
N PHE A 146 1.45 15.18 -0.71
CA PHE A 146 1.05 15.87 -1.95
C PHE A 146 2.25 16.19 -2.85
N LEU A 147 3.39 16.60 -2.28
CA LEU A 147 4.62 16.79 -3.03
C LEU A 147 5.08 15.50 -3.70
N ALA A 148 5.10 14.38 -2.97
CA ALA A 148 5.45 13.08 -3.52
C ALA A 148 4.53 12.65 -4.67
N ARG A 149 3.21 12.86 -4.54
CA ARG A 149 2.25 12.60 -5.63
C ARG A 149 2.47 13.52 -6.82
N GLY A 150 2.75 14.81 -6.59
CA GLY A 150 3.06 15.77 -7.65
C GLY A 150 4.29 15.36 -8.44
N VAL A 151 5.38 14.99 -7.76
CA VAL A 151 6.59 14.46 -8.39
C VAL A 151 6.30 13.20 -9.20
N ALA A 152 5.53 12.27 -8.63
CA ALA A 152 5.12 11.06 -9.35
C ALA A 152 4.35 11.39 -10.64
N GLN A 153 3.42 12.34 -10.59
CA GLN A 153 2.65 12.75 -11.77
C GLN A 153 3.50 13.45 -12.83
N ILE A 154 4.44 14.31 -12.42
CA ILE A 154 5.38 14.96 -13.35
C ILE A 154 6.21 13.89 -14.07
N ILE A 155 6.82 12.95 -13.35
CA ILE A 155 7.62 11.87 -13.93
C ILE A 155 6.75 10.97 -14.81
N ALA A 156 5.52 10.70 -14.42
CA ALA A 156 4.60 9.85 -15.18
C ALA A 156 3.94 10.58 -16.37
N HIS A 157 4.16 11.90 -16.54
CA HIS A 157 3.46 12.73 -17.54
C HIS A 157 1.94 12.60 -17.49
N GLY A 158 1.36 12.44 -16.29
CA GLY A 158 -0.06 12.27 -16.07
C GLY A 158 -0.63 10.92 -16.52
N ALA A 159 0.20 9.98 -16.99
CA ALA A 159 -0.21 8.67 -17.47
C ALA A 159 0.40 7.54 -16.63
N GLN A 160 -0.23 6.36 -16.69
CA GLN A 160 0.32 5.18 -16.04
C GLN A 160 1.54 4.65 -16.84
N ARG A 161 2.70 4.55 -16.18
CA ARG A 161 3.91 3.97 -16.79
C ARG A 161 3.84 2.45 -16.73
N SER A 162 3.33 1.82 -17.76
CA SER A 162 3.21 0.37 -17.87
C SER A 162 3.95 -0.24 -19.06
N ASN A 163 4.45 0.60 -19.98
CA ASN A 163 5.07 0.16 -21.21
C ASN A 163 6.56 -0.06 -21.04
N ASN A 164 7.10 -1.10 -21.69
CA ASN A 164 8.53 -1.39 -21.78
C ASN A 164 9.23 -1.61 -20.41
N ILE A 165 8.50 -2.13 -19.42
CA ILE A 165 9.03 -2.49 -18.11
C ILE A 165 9.61 -3.92 -18.19
N PRO A 166 10.82 -4.19 -17.67
CA PRO A 166 11.40 -5.51 -17.67
C PRO A 166 10.50 -6.56 -17.01
N ILE A 167 10.47 -7.76 -17.58
CA ILE A 167 9.67 -8.89 -17.07
C ILE A 167 10.01 -9.20 -15.60
N SER A 168 11.28 -9.01 -15.21
CA SER A 168 11.74 -9.19 -13.83
C SER A 168 10.97 -8.31 -12.82
N PHE A 169 10.61 -7.09 -13.21
CA PHE A 169 9.81 -6.18 -12.39
C PHE A 169 8.35 -6.66 -12.27
N THR A 170 7.77 -7.05 -13.40
CA THR A 170 6.36 -7.49 -13.44
C THR A 170 6.16 -8.84 -12.75
N ASN A 171 7.15 -9.72 -12.78
CA ASN A 171 7.07 -11.03 -12.14
C ASN A 171 7.03 -10.94 -10.61
N LEU A 172 7.65 -9.94 -9.99
CA LEU A 172 7.56 -9.75 -8.55
C LEU A 172 6.12 -9.50 -8.06
N GLY A 173 5.33 -8.77 -8.83
CA GLY A 173 3.94 -8.46 -8.49
C GLY A 173 2.90 -9.40 -9.09
N LYS A 174 3.19 -9.99 -10.27
CA LYS A 174 2.25 -10.81 -11.04
C LYS A 174 2.67 -12.26 -11.18
N GLY A 175 3.91 -12.62 -10.85
CA GLY A 175 4.43 -13.98 -10.95
C GLY A 175 3.73 -14.93 -9.97
N PHE A 176 3.51 -16.17 -10.41
CA PHE A 176 2.95 -17.24 -9.59
C PHE A 176 4.04 -18.09 -8.99
N VAL A 177 3.82 -18.62 -7.79
CA VAL A 177 4.73 -19.58 -7.16
C VAL A 177 4.47 -20.98 -7.74
N GLY A 178 5.31 -21.40 -8.67
CA GLY A 178 5.16 -22.71 -9.33
C GLY A 178 3.81 -22.84 -10.05
N ASN A 179 3.13 -23.97 -9.84
CA ASN A 179 1.80 -24.26 -10.40
C ASN A 179 0.63 -23.84 -9.49
N SER A 180 0.90 -23.12 -8.39
CA SER A 180 -0.12 -22.69 -7.45
C SER A 180 -0.80 -21.39 -7.90
N PRO A 181 -2.07 -21.15 -7.51
CA PRO A 181 -2.75 -19.88 -7.77
C PRO A 181 -2.18 -18.71 -6.94
N LEU A 182 -1.17 -18.96 -6.08
CA LEU A 182 -0.55 -17.97 -5.23
C LEU A 182 0.52 -17.19 -6.00
N LYS A 183 0.42 -15.87 -5.98
CA LYS A 183 1.44 -14.99 -6.52
C LYS A 183 2.57 -14.78 -5.51
N TYR A 184 3.78 -14.49 -5.99
CA TYR A 184 4.93 -14.16 -5.14
C TYR A 184 4.62 -13.06 -4.12
N SER A 185 3.81 -12.08 -4.50
CA SER A 185 3.38 -10.98 -3.63
C SER A 185 2.64 -11.44 -2.37
N VAL A 186 1.87 -12.54 -2.43
CA VAL A 186 1.17 -13.10 -1.27
C VAL A 186 2.12 -13.91 -0.39
N VAL A 187 3.08 -14.61 -0.99
CA VAL A 187 4.05 -15.40 -0.23
C VAL A 187 4.99 -14.52 0.60
N ILE A 188 5.36 -13.34 0.07
CA ILE A 188 6.19 -12.37 0.81
C ILE A 188 5.45 -11.83 2.05
N MET A 189 4.12 -11.82 2.02
CA MET A 189 3.27 -11.34 3.12
C MET A 189 3.12 -12.36 4.26
N LEU A 190 3.25 -13.66 3.96
CA LEU A 190 3.20 -14.70 4.99
C LEU A 190 4.52 -14.67 5.78
N PRO A 191 4.49 -14.60 7.12
CA PRO A 191 5.70 -14.78 7.90
C PRO A 191 6.31 -16.13 7.52
N ALA A 192 7.62 -16.14 7.26
CA ALA A 192 8.35 -17.40 7.08
C ALA A 192 8.22 -18.17 8.39
N GLU A 193 7.22 -19.03 8.49
CA GLU A 193 7.21 -20.04 9.53
C GLU A 193 8.43 -20.93 9.25
N SER A 194 9.42 -20.76 10.12
CA SER A 194 10.60 -21.59 10.17
C SER A 194 10.17 -23.04 10.19
N SER A 195 10.43 -23.72 9.10
CA SER A 195 10.50 -25.18 9.10
C SER A 195 11.55 -25.60 10.13
N GLY A 196 11.09 -25.97 11.33
CA GLY A 196 11.83 -26.78 12.27
C GLY A 196 11.81 -28.22 11.82
#